data_ffc4ad9d10ce4c98e9264b79e9a5f118
#
_entry.id   ffc4ad9d10ce4c98e9264b79e9a5f118
#
_cell.length_a   1.000
_cell.length_b   1.000
_cell.length_c   1.000
_cell.angle_alpha   90.00
_cell.angle_beta   90.00
_cell.angle_gamma   90.00
#
_symmetry.space_group_name_H-M   'P 1'
#
loop_
_entity.id
_entity.type
_entity.pdbx_description
1 polymer ?
#
loop_
_entity_poly.entity_id
_entity_poly.type
_entity_poly.pdbx_seq_one_letter_code
_entity_poly.pdbx_strand_id
1 'polypeptide(L)'
;MDPVGVPGRCRLVHADAGPAPGLRARVPTGGDRRYPALGAAGRRIHPQGAGPVSSLAGRLIGPLAALAVLAGCATFPEAQPLERVDTGSGYRYANLEGAENSEELFVILSFSGGGTRAAALAYGVLEKLRDSWVEMDGESRNLLDEVDVISSVSGGSFTAAYYGLQRDAIFEEGGRFQRQFLYRDVESDLKRRLLSPFNWARLASPTYGRIELAEEVYQQLLFDRASFADLADGGRKPFLLINATDMDKGSQFTFVQSQLDPMCVDLDSIPLSRAVAASSNFPIAFTPLTLNSYPGRCGYQEPPWVANALEGLNTNPRRYYRARHWQRYQEPERDYVHLLDGGVSDNIGLRPALDALRAPTLQEVEWSVLNKMNRELVDKLVVIVVDAKSENLAADVDTSPRSPGPRQVINTISTTPLANYSFDTVELLREALRDRADAQRLSLDAGTGMHQIDLYYIYVGFDQLTDDAERERFQGIPTRFRLPDEEVDALRHVGAELLEQSPCFQQLVGQRDGSTGRLCSH
;
A
#
# COMPACT_ATOMS: atom_id res chain seq x y z
N MET A 1 14.68 -35.76 11.80
CA MET A 1 15.89 -35.21 12.43
C MET A 1 16.86 -34.92 11.28
N ASP A 2 16.71 -33.81 10.63
CA ASP A 2 17.58 -33.32 9.56
C ASP A 2 18.25 -32.02 9.98
N PRO A 3 19.50 -31.74 9.57
CA PRO A 3 20.31 -30.74 10.22
C PRO A 3 19.98 -29.32 9.71
N VAL A 4 19.96 -28.41 10.65
CA VAL A 4 19.83 -26.97 10.54
C VAL A 4 20.83 -26.41 9.49
N GLY A 5 20.29 -25.74 8.47
CA GLY A 5 21.04 -25.05 7.43
C GLY A 5 21.89 -23.92 8.01
N VAL A 6 23.15 -23.91 7.62
CA VAL A 6 24.17 -22.91 7.96
C VAL A 6 23.85 -21.60 7.24
N PRO A 7 23.84 -20.41 7.89
CA PRO A 7 23.59 -19.14 7.23
C PRO A 7 24.67 -18.81 6.19
N GLY A 8 24.22 -18.36 5.01
CA GLY A 8 25.04 -18.04 3.86
C GLY A 8 26.18 -17.04 4.17
N ARG A 9 27.33 -17.29 3.60
CA ARG A 9 28.53 -16.45 3.68
C ARG A 9 28.26 -15.11 2.98
N CYS A 10 28.48 -14.00 3.71
CA CYS A 10 28.55 -12.65 3.16
C CYS A 10 29.54 -12.61 1.97
N ARG A 11 29.10 -12.36 0.75
CA ARG A 11 29.96 -12.05 -0.39
C ARG A 11 30.20 -10.55 -0.45
N LEU A 12 31.45 -10.15 -0.31
CA LEU A 12 31.89 -8.78 -0.63
C LEU A 12 31.76 -8.58 -2.16
N VAL A 13 30.87 -7.70 -2.56
CA VAL A 13 30.78 -7.23 -3.94
C VAL A 13 31.88 -6.19 -4.13
N HIS A 14 32.93 -6.53 -4.87
CA HIS A 14 33.89 -5.56 -5.39
C HIS A 14 33.24 -4.78 -6.52
N ALA A 15 33.03 -3.49 -6.32
CA ALA A 15 32.69 -2.57 -7.38
C ALA A 15 33.97 -2.21 -8.15
N ASP A 16 34.12 -2.72 -9.36
CA ASP A 16 35.14 -2.27 -10.31
C ASP A 16 34.70 -0.91 -10.88
N ALA A 17 35.38 0.15 -10.48
CA ALA A 17 35.25 1.47 -11.05
C ALA A 17 36.05 1.54 -12.36
N GLY A 18 35.38 1.42 -13.50
CA GLY A 18 35.94 1.73 -14.81
C GLY A 18 36.09 3.26 -15.02
N PRO A 19 37.07 3.70 -15.83
CA PRO A 19 37.42 5.12 -15.95
C PRO A 19 36.41 5.91 -16.78
N ALA A 20 35.98 7.05 -16.25
CA ALA A 20 35.11 8.04 -16.93
C ALA A 20 35.83 8.75 -18.07
N PRO A 21 35.16 9.09 -19.20
CA PRO A 21 35.75 9.83 -20.32
C PRO A 21 35.94 11.31 -20.01
N GLY A 22 37.12 11.80 -20.36
CA GLY A 22 37.62 13.13 -20.06
C GLY A 22 36.83 14.30 -20.67
N LEU A 23 36.54 15.27 -19.85
CA LEU A 23 36.19 16.63 -20.21
C LEU A 23 37.43 17.51 -20.11
N ARG A 24 37.94 17.98 -21.27
CA ARG A 24 39.01 18.97 -21.35
C ARG A 24 38.45 20.36 -21.00
N ALA A 25 38.81 20.89 -19.83
CA ALA A 25 38.64 22.31 -19.53
C ALA A 25 39.93 23.08 -19.91
N ARG A 26 39.76 24.13 -20.67
CA ARG A 26 40.84 25.09 -21.04
C ARG A 26 41.14 25.98 -19.82
N VAL A 27 42.41 26.06 -19.46
CA VAL A 27 42.97 27.00 -18.49
C VAL A 27 43.41 28.27 -19.22
N PRO A 28 43.06 29.50 -18.79
CA PRO A 28 43.68 30.72 -19.25
C PRO A 28 44.97 30.99 -18.46
N THR A 29 46.04 31.25 -19.20
CA THR A 29 47.33 31.76 -18.73
C THR A 29 47.29 33.25 -18.45
N GLY A 30 47.90 33.71 -17.38
CA GLY A 30 48.39 35.07 -17.24
C GLY A 30 48.27 35.68 -15.84
N GLY A 31 49.42 36.06 -15.26
CA GLY A 31 49.46 37.06 -14.20
C GLY A 31 50.47 36.82 -13.07
N ASP A 32 51.72 37.18 -13.36
CA ASP A 32 52.79 37.37 -12.37
C ASP A 32 52.35 38.30 -11.23
N ARG A 33 52.44 37.84 -9.99
CA ARG A 33 52.59 38.73 -8.80
C ARG A 33 53.60 38.13 -7.83
N ARG A 34 54.75 38.78 -7.76
CA ARG A 34 55.82 38.57 -6.79
C ARG A 34 55.37 38.96 -5.40
N TYR A 35 55.64 38.12 -4.40
CA TYR A 35 55.64 38.47 -2.98
C TYR A 35 57.06 38.39 -2.42
N PRO A 36 57.45 39.34 -1.53
CA PRO A 36 58.82 39.43 -1.04
C PRO A 36 59.05 38.44 0.12
N ALA A 37 60.30 37.95 0.17
CA ALA A 37 60.86 37.12 1.21
C ALA A 37 61.02 37.90 2.53
N LEU A 38 60.55 37.37 3.64
CA LEU A 38 60.92 37.79 4.99
C LEU A 38 61.68 36.69 5.73
N GLY A 39 62.71 37.12 6.37
CA GLY A 39 63.86 36.40 6.82
C GLY A 39 63.63 35.35 7.93
N ALA A 40 64.56 34.43 7.94
CA ALA A 40 64.73 33.37 8.94
C ALA A 40 65.21 33.94 10.29
N ALA A 41 64.49 33.63 11.36
CA ALA A 41 65.00 33.69 12.71
C ALA A 41 64.83 32.30 13.36
N GLY A 42 65.90 31.55 13.44
CA GLY A 42 65.96 30.24 14.06
C GLY A 42 65.83 30.33 15.59
N ARG A 43 64.87 29.64 16.14
CA ARG A 43 64.89 29.22 17.57
C ARG A 43 64.81 27.70 17.60
N ARG A 44 65.89 27.08 18.09
CA ARG A 44 65.94 25.67 18.45
C ARG A 44 65.08 25.46 19.69
N ILE A 45 64.04 24.70 19.56
CA ILE A 45 63.24 24.17 20.69
C ILE A 45 63.64 22.71 20.88
N HIS A 46 64.16 22.39 22.04
CA HIS A 46 64.46 21.01 22.48
C HIS A 46 63.13 20.21 22.58
N PRO A 47 63.11 18.95 22.15
CA PRO A 47 61.95 18.09 22.38
C PRO A 47 61.98 17.58 23.83
N GLN A 48 61.11 18.09 24.66
CA GLN A 48 60.77 17.43 25.92
C GLN A 48 59.78 16.30 25.63
N GLY A 49 60.06 15.14 26.26
CA GLY A 49 59.44 13.83 26.21
C GLY A 49 57.94 13.78 25.95
N ALA A 50 57.62 13.06 24.91
CA ALA A 50 56.28 12.52 24.69
C ALA A 50 56.04 11.40 25.70
N GLY A 51 55.22 11.69 26.72
CA GLY A 51 54.61 10.65 27.56
C GLY A 51 53.70 9.74 26.71
N PRO A 52 53.52 8.47 27.09
CA PRO A 52 52.69 7.56 26.34
C PRO A 52 51.24 8.04 26.36
N VAL A 53 50.76 8.57 25.22
CA VAL A 53 49.34 8.78 25.00
C VAL A 53 48.69 7.41 24.98
N SER A 54 48.15 7.07 26.13
CA SER A 54 47.64 5.78 26.53
C SER A 54 46.51 5.26 25.65
N SER A 55 46.68 4.09 25.17
CA SER A 55 45.84 2.88 25.14
C SER A 55 44.28 2.97 25.25
N LEU A 56 43.65 4.08 25.50
CA LEU A 56 42.19 4.19 25.49
C LEU A 56 41.61 4.27 24.05
N ALA A 57 42.30 4.92 23.12
CA ALA A 57 41.89 4.99 21.74
C ALA A 57 41.93 3.61 21.07
N GLY A 58 42.98 2.79 21.35
CA GLY A 58 43.07 1.45 20.81
C GLY A 58 42.05 0.44 21.38
N ARG A 59 41.53 0.70 22.60
CA ARG A 59 40.50 -0.15 23.23
C ARG A 59 39.12 0.11 22.72
N LEU A 60 38.83 1.26 22.11
CA LEU A 60 37.54 1.64 21.53
C LEU A 60 37.47 1.29 20.03
N ILE A 61 38.61 1.17 19.33
CA ILE A 61 38.63 0.85 17.90
C ILE A 61 38.17 -0.61 17.64
N GLY A 62 38.50 -1.54 18.54
CA GLY A 62 38.09 -2.94 18.42
C GLY A 62 36.56 -3.14 18.48
N PRO A 63 35.86 -2.65 19.50
CA PRO A 63 34.42 -2.75 19.56
C PRO A 63 33.70 -1.91 18.49
N LEU A 64 34.23 -0.75 18.08
CA LEU A 64 33.69 0.04 16.97
C LEU A 64 33.87 -0.67 15.61
N ALA A 65 35.00 -1.31 15.38
CA ALA A 65 35.21 -2.12 14.17
C ALA A 65 34.33 -3.39 14.18
N ALA A 66 34.13 -4.02 15.33
CA ALA A 66 33.21 -5.15 15.47
C ALA A 66 31.74 -4.73 15.29
N LEU A 67 31.35 -3.55 15.79
CA LEU A 67 30.03 -2.96 15.51
C LEU A 67 29.85 -2.63 14.02
N ALA A 68 30.86 -2.10 13.35
CA ALA A 68 30.83 -1.80 11.92
C ALA A 68 30.74 -3.05 11.04
N VAL A 69 31.39 -4.15 11.44
CA VAL A 69 31.28 -5.44 10.75
C VAL A 69 29.91 -6.09 10.97
N LEU A 70 29.30 -5.94 12.15
CA LEU A 70 27.94 -6.41 12.44
C LEU A 70 26.87 -5.54 11.74
N ALA A 71 27.13 -4.25 11.53
CA ALA A 71 26.25 -3.36 10.78
C ALA A 71 26.13 -3.72 9.30
N GLY A 72 27.19 -4.21 8.69
CA GLY A 72 27.22 -4.59 7.26
C GLY A 72 26.42 -5.84 6.90
N CYS A 73 25.87 -6.57 7.89
CA CYS A 73 25.13 -7.82 7.66
C CYS A 73 23.60 -7.69 7.83
N ALA A 74 23.07 -6.54 8.21
CA ALA A 74 21.62 -6.35 8.28
C ALA A 74 21.06 -6.07 6.87
N THR A 75 20.14 -6.92 6.41
CA THR A 75 19.46 -6.78 5.11
C THR A 75 17.96 -6.80 5.32
N PHE A 76 17.23 -6.28 4.33
CA PHE A 76 15.79 -6.47 4.27
C PHE A 76 15.44 -7.96 4.04
N PRO A 77 14.24 -8.43 4.46
CA PRO A 77 13.78 -9.78 4.15
C PRO A 77 13.63 -9.98 2.63
N GLU A 78 14.24 -11.06 2.11
CA GLU A 78 14.18 -11.40 0.69
C GLU A 78 12.90 -12.20 0.41
N ALA A 79 12.12 -11.76 -0.60
CA ALA A 79 11.04 -12.57 -1.16
C ALA A 79 11.63 -13.74 -1.95
N GLN A 80 10.97 -14.90 -1.94
CA GLN A 80 11.46 -16.07 -2.67
C GLN A 80 11.20 -15.94 -4.17
N PRO A 81 12.09 -16.46 -5.03
CA PRO A 81 11.82 -16.52 -6.45
C PRO A 81 10.70 -17.53 -6.74
N LEU A 82 9.80 -17.16 -7.64
CA LEU A 82 8.82 -18.08 -8.19
C LEU A 82 9.53 -19.06 -9.15
N GLU A 83 9.33 -20.35 -8.95
CA GLU A 83 9.96 -21.35 -9.82
C GLU A 83 9.32 -21.39 -11.21
N ARG A 84 7.99 -21.28 -11.25
CA ARG A 84 7.19 -21.30 -12.47
C ARG A 84 5.86 -20.57 -12.23
N VAL A 85 5.41 -19.80 -13.22
CA VAL A 85 4.06 -19.23 -13.20
C VAL A 85 3.02 -20.33 -13.32
N ASP A 86 2.17 -20.46 -12.31
CA ASP A 86 1.05 -21.39 -12.27
C ASP A 86 -0.20 -20.64 -11.81
N THR A 87 -1.20 -20.53 -12.67
CA THR A 87 -2.45 -19.83 -12.38
C THR A 87 -3.39 -20.63 -11.48
N GLY A 88 -3.14 -21.92 -11.32
CA GLY A 88 -3.93 -22.81 -10.45
C GLY A 88 -3.39 -22.92 -9.02
N SER A 89 -2.37 -22.15 -8.65
CA SER A 89 -1.75 -22.19 -7.31
C SER A 89 -1.48 -20.81 -6.72
N GLY A 90 -1.29 -20.76 -5.40
CA GLY A 90 -0.97 -19.55 -4.63
C GLY A 90 -2.18 -18.64 -4.39
N TYR A 91 -1.91 -17.49 -3.76
CA TYR A 91 -2.94 -16.50 -3.43
C TYR A 91 -3.42 -15.75 -4.68
N ARG A 92 -4.46 -16.30 -5.32
CA ARG A 92 -5.14 -15.76 -6.50
C ARG A 92 -6.64 -15.77 -6.29
N TYR A 93 -7.33 -14.79 -6.85
CA TYR A 93 -8.78 -14.69 -6.72
C TYR A 93 -9.51 -15.96 -7.18
N ALA A 94 -9.06 -16.54 -8.29
CA ALA A 94 -9.67 -17.75 -8.87
C ALA A 94 -9.47 -19.01 -8.02
N ASN A 95 -8.50 -19.01 -7.10
CA ASN A 95 -8.18 -20.13 -6.22
C ASN A 95 -8.88 -20.02 -4.85
N LEU A 96 -9.54 -18.89 -4.57
CA LEU A 96 -10.33 -18.73 -3.35
C LEU A 96 -11.71 -19.35 -3.55
N GLU A 97 -12.07 -20.26 -2.68
CA GLU A 97 -13.40 -20.85 -2.66
C GLU A 97 -14.40 -19.85 -2.10
N GLY A 98 -15.45 -19.56 -2.88
CA GLY A 98 -16.56 -18.71 -2.47
C GLY A 98 -17.73 -19.52 -1.92
N ALA A 99 -17.49 -20.63 -1.23
CA ALA A 99 -18.54 -21.57 -0.83
C ALA A 99 -19.65 -20.97 0.06
N GLU A 100 -19.39 -19.82 0.67
CA GLU A 100 -20.35 -19.14 1.56
C GLU A 100 -20.94 -17.87 0.91
N ASN A 101 -20.36 -17.36 -0.19
CA ASN A 101 -20.86 -16.16 -0.88
C ASN A 101 -21.86 -16.52 -1.97
N SER A 102 -22.88 -15.67 -2.16
CA SER A 102 -23.74 -15.73 -3.35
C SER A 102 -22.95 -15.39 -4.62
N GLU A 103 -23.25 -16.06 -5.72
CA GLU A 103 -22.72 -15.67 -7.03
C GLU A 103 -23.48 -14.48 -7.65
N GLU A 104 -24.65 -14.13 -7.11
CA GLU A 104 -25.50 -13.03 -7.57
C GLU A 104 -25.07 -11.66 -7.06
N LEU A 105 -24.38 -11.63 -5.91
CA LEU A 105 -23.88 -10.40 -5.28
C LEU A 105 -22.36 -10.32 -5.39
N PHE A 106 -21.85 -9.19 -5.87
CA PHE A 106 -20.42 -8.92 -5.91
C PHE A 106 -20.10 -7.64 -5.12
N VAL A 107 -19.42 -7.79 -4.00
CA VAL A 107 -19.15 -6.69 -3.06
C VAL A 107 -17.66 -6.34 -3.03
N ILE A 108 -17.36 -5.08 -3.30
CA ILE A 108 -16.02 -4.51 -3.22
C ILE A 108 -16.00 -3.47 -2.11
N LEU A 109 -15.10 -3.64 -1.14
CA LEU A 109 -14.77 -2.61 -0.16
C LEU A 109 -13.47 -1.91 -0.56
N SER A 110 -13.41 -0.60 -0.36
CA SER A 110 -12.19 0.18 -0.55
C SER A 110 -11.90 0.99 0.70
N PHE A 111 -10.74 0.75 1.34
CA PHE A 111 -10.32 1.40 2.59
C PHE A 111 -9.15 2.35 2.33
N SER A 112 -9.38 3.63 2.55
CA SER A 112 -8.38 4.67 2.34
C SER A 112 -7.22 4.64 3.34
N GLY A 113 -6.17 5.39 3.02
CA GLY A 113 -5.10 5.72 3.95
C GLY A 113 -5.53 6.74 5.01
N GLY A 114 -4.75 6.84 6.09
CA GLY A 114 -5.00 7.80 7.18
C GLY A 114 -4.58 7.34 8.58
N GLY A 115 -3.67 6.37 8.69
CA GLY A 115 -3.20 5.82 9.96
C GLY A 115 -4.32 5.20 10.79
N THR A 116 -4.29 5.36 12.12
CA THR A 116 -5.32 4.83 13.04
C THR A 116 -6.71 5.38 12.73
N ARG A 117 -6.83 6.63 12.21
CA ARG A 117 -8.11 7.22 11.81
C ARG A 117 -8.80 6.36 10.74
N ALA A 118 -8.09 6.01 9.68
CA ALA A 118 -8.63 5.18 8.60
C ALA A 118 -8.90 3.75 9.06
N ALA A 119 -8.03 3.19 9.88
CA ALA A 119 -8.22 1.85 10.44
C ALA A 119 -9.49 1.77 11.31
N ALA A 120 -9.72 2.76 12.17
CA ALA A 120 -10.91 2.81 13.04
C ALA A 120 -12.21 3.03 12.26
N LEU A 121 -12.19 3.93 11.26
CA LEU A 121 -13.34 4.17 10.38
C LEU A 121 -13.72 2.89 9.61
N ALA A 122 -12.72 2.23 8.99
CA ALA A 122 -12.92 0.97 8.27
C ALA A 122 -13.41 -0.16 9.19
N TYR A 123 -12.91 -0.21 10.43
CA TYR A 123 -13.36 -1.17 11.42
C TYR A 123 -14.84 -0.98 11.76
N GLY A 124 -15.31 0.25 11.98
CA GLY A 124 -16.73 0.56 12.22
C GLY A 124 -17.63 0.17 11.04
N VAL A 125 -17.15 0.34 9.80
CA VAL A 125 -17.86 -0.13 8.62
C VAL A 125 -17.97 -1.67 8.59
N LEU A 126 -16.89 -2.39 8.93
CA LEU A 126 -16.95 -3.86 9.02
C LEU A 126 -17.89 -4.32 10.13
N GLU A 127 -17.94 -3.63 11.28
CA GLU A 127 -18.92 -3.91 12.36
C GLU A 127 -20.35 -3.77 11.85
N LYS A 128 -20.65 -2.70 11.11
CA LYS A 128 -21.99 -2.50 10.54
C LYS A 128 -22.35 -3.53 9.48
N LEU A 129 -21.42 -3.93 8.62
CA LEU A 129 -21.65 -4.96 7.62
C LEU A 129 -21.93 -6.32 8.28
N ARG A 130 -21.21 -6.68 9.34
CA ARG A 130 -21.44 -7.89 10.13
C ARG A 130 -22.86 -7.92 10.72
N ASP A 131 -23.37 -6.77 11.15
CA ASP A 131 -24.68 -6.65 11.76
C ASP A 131 -25.82 -6.44 10.72
N SER A 132 -25.50 -6.52 9.42
CA SER A 132 -26.42 -6.28 8.32
C SER A 132 -26.67 -7.54 7.49
N TRP A 133 -27.91 -7.69 7.02
CA TRP A 133 -28.34 -8.86 6.26
C TRP A 133 -28.99 -8.44 4.95
N VAL A 134 -28.87 -9.26 3.93
CA VAL A 134 -29.43 -9.05 2.59
C VAL A 134 -30.18 -10.32 2.15
N GLU A 135 -31.30 -10.13 1.49
CA GLU A 135 -32.07 -11.24 0.91
C GLU A 135 -31.53 -11.54 -0.50
N MET A 136 -31.03 -12.78 -0.68
CA MET A 136 -30.45 -13.27 -1.94
C MET A 136 -30.85 -14.74 -2.11
N ASP A 137 -31.28 -15.15 -3.29
CA ASP A 137 -31.70 -16.52 -3.61
C ASP A 137 -32.80 -17.06 -2.68
N GLY A 138 -33.62 -16.18 -2.09
CA GLY A 138 -34.63 -16.53 -1.09
C GLY A 138 -34.06 -16.90 0.28
N GLU A 139 -32.76 -16.62 0.51
CA GLU A 139 -32.06 -16.81 1.78
C GLU A 139 -31.59 -15.46 2.34
N SER A 140 -31.61 -15.36 3.67
CA SER A 140 -31.05 -14.21 4.39
C SER A 140 -29.57 -14.46 4.64
N ARG A 141 -28.71 -13.59 4.06
CA ARG A 141 -27.25 -13.72 4.09
C ARG A 141 -26.61 -12.56 4.83
N ASN A 142 -25.55 -12.83 5.59
CA ASN A 142 -24.79 -11.77 6.24
C ASN A 142 -23.97 -10.98 5.23
N LEU A 143 -24.11 -9.66 5.22
CA LEU A 143 -23.49 -8.83 4.18
C LEU A 143 -21.96 -8.79 4.27
N LEU A 144 -21.38 -8.97 5.46
CA LEU A 144 -19.92 -9.05 5.62
C LEU A 144 -19.35 -10.34 5.01
N ASP A 145 -20.10 -11.45 5.09
CA ASP A 145 -19.69 -12.73 4.49
C ASP A 145 -19.77 -12.69 2.95
N GLU A 146 -20.61 -11.81 2.39
CA GLU A 146 -20.74 -11.58 0.95
C GLU A 146 -19.63 -10.69 0.36
N VAL A 147 -18.69 -10.18 1.15
CA VAL A 147 -17.61 -9.35 0.63
C VAL A 147 -16.62 -10.18 -0.19
N ASP A 148 -16.52 -9.88 -1.48
CA ASP A 148 -15.61 -10.56 -2.41
C ASP A 148 -14.20 -10.01 -2.38
N VAL A 149 -14.06 -8.68 -2.32
CA VAL A 149 -12.76 -7.99 -2.47
C VAL A 149 -12.64 -6.86 -1.46
N ILE A 150 -11.49 -6.76 -0.80
CA ILE A 150 -11.13 -5.56 -0.03
C ILE A 150 -9.86 -4.97 -0.61
N SER A 151 -9.97 -3.78 -1.19
CA SER A 151 -8.84 -2.96 -1.61
C SER A 151 -8.48 -1.98 -0.51
N SER A 152 -7.20 -1.85 -0.17
CA SER A 152 -6.80 -1.09 1.00
C SER A 152 -5.48 -0.35 0.83
N VAL A 153 -5.34 0.75 1.56
CA VAL A 153 -4.16 1.62 1.55
C VAL A 153 -3.79 2.01 2.98
N SER A 154 -2.49 1.98 3.30
CA SER A 154 -1.93 2.55 4.53
C SER A 154 -2.68 2.09 5.80
N GLY A 155 -3.28 3.01 6.56
CA GLY A 155 -4.07 2.68 7.75
C GLY A 155 -5.19 1.67 7.51
N GLY A 156 -5.91 1.78 6.39
CA GLY A 156 -6.95 0.83 6.00
C GLY A 156 -6.42 -0.58 5.76
N SER A 157 -5.15 -0.72 5.37
CA SER A 157 -4.53 -2.03 5.12
C SER A 157 -4.31 -2.84 6.41
N PHE A 158 -4.18 -2.20 7.57
CA PHE A 158 -4.12 -2.91 8.85
C PHE A 158 -5.44 -3.62 9.14
N THR A 159 -6.57 -2.91 8.98
CA THR A 159 -7.91 -3.47 9.18
C THR A 159 -8.21 -4.56 8.16
N ALA A 160 -7.94 -4.30 6.88
CA ALA A 160 -8.18 -5.26 5.79
C ALA A 160 -7.36 -6.55 5.97
N ALA A 161 -6.05 -6.43 6.20
CA ALA A 161 -5.16 -7.59 6.35
C ALA A 161 -5.47 -8.39 7.61
N TYR A 162 -5.77 -7.71 8.72
CA TYR A 162 -6.12 -8.41 9.96
C TYR A 162 -7.48 -9.11 9.84
N TYR A 163 -8.49 -8.48 9.24
CA TYR A 163 -9.77 -9.12 8.94
C TYR A 163 -9.61 -10.33 8.02
N GLY A 164 -8.86 -10.20 6.93
CA GLY A 164 -8.61 -11.31 6.02
C GLY A 164 -7.98 -12.52 6.70
N LEU A 165 -7.06 -12.27 7.65
CA LEU A 165 -6.35 -13.32 8.39
C LEU A 165 -7.19 -13.93 9.54
N GLN A 166 -7.91 -13.10 10.32
CA GLN A 166 -8.52 -13.49 11.60
C GLN A 166 -10.06 -13.54 11.56
N ARG A 167 -10.67 -13.03 10.48
CA ARG A 167 -12.13 -13.03 10.29
C ARG A 167 -12.86 -12.46 11.54
N ASP A 168 -13.86 -13.13 12.04
CA ASP A 168 -14.70 -12.69 13.16
C ASP A 168 -13.93 -12.39 14.44
N ALA A 169 -12.74 -12.97 14.61
CA ALA A 169 -11.90 -12.68 15.77
C ALA A 169 -11.41 -11.22 15.83
N ILE A 170 -11.50 -10.46 14.72
CA ILE A 170 -11.22 -9.01 14.73
C ILE A 170 -12.21 -8.26 15.63
N PHE A 171 -13.46 -8.75 15.72
CA PHE A 171 -14.55 -8.12 16.48
C PHE A 171 -14.63 -8.52 17.95
N GLU A 172 -13.75 -9.40 18.42
CA GLU A 172 -13.68 -9.73 19.84
C GLU A 172 -13.46 -8.45 20.67
N GLU A 173 -14.36 -8.19 21.62
CA GLU A 173 -14.27 -7.05 22.51
C GLU A 173 -12.99 -7.11 23.35
N GLY A 174 -12.18 -6.05 23.30
CA GLY A 174 -10.84 -6.08 23.86
C GLY A 174 -9.92 -7.14 23.22
N GLY A 175 -10.23 -7.59 22.01
CA GLY A 175 -9.43 -8.50 21.21
C GLY A 175 -8.06 -7.95 20.79
N ARG A 176 -7.27 -8.77 20.10
CA ARG A 176 -5.89 -8.41 19.77
C ARG A 176 -5.81 -7.15 18.88
N PHE A 177 -6.67 -7.01 17.86
CA PHE A 177 -6.65 -5.87 16.96
C PHE A 177 -6.91 -4.55 17.70
N GLN A 178 -7.93 -4.55 18.56
CA GLN A 178 -8.25 -3.38 19.37
C GLN A 178 -7.10 -3.03 20.31
N ARG A 179 -6.66 -3.98 21.17
CA ARG A 179 -5.62 -3.72 22.18
C ARG A 179 -4.23 -3.46 21.62
N GLN A 180 -3.85 -4.10 20.51
CA GLN A 180 -2.49 -4.04 19.97
C GLN A 180 -2.32 -3.03 18.85
N PHE A 181 -3.44 -2.47 18.32
CA PHE A 181 -3.36 -1.50 17.24
C PHE A 181 -4.28 -0.28 17.45
N LEU A 182 -5.60 -0.45 17.51
CA LEU A 182 -6.54 0.70 17.53
C LEU A 182 -6.31 1.62 18.74
N TYR A 183 -6.19 1.04 19.95
CA TYR A 183 -5.99 1.79 21.20
C TYR A 183 -4.52 1.82 21.66
N ARG A 184 -3.59 1.30 20.85
CA ARG A 184 -2.17 1.26 21.19
C ARG A 184 -1.42 2.47 20.66
N ASP A 185 -0.45 2.96 21.43
CA ASP A 185 0.52 3.94 20.98
C ASP A 185 1.63 3.27 20.13
N VAL A 186 1.30 2.93 18.87
CA VAL A 186 2.22 2.31 17.92
C VAL A 186 3.36 3.27 17.57
N GLU A 187 3.12 4.60 17.57
CA GLU A 187 4.18 5.60 17.34
C GLU A 187 5.28 5.52 18.40
N SER A 188 4.91 5.34 19.66
CA SER A 188 5.88 5.19 20.76
C SER A 188 6.66 3.88 20.62
N ASP A 189 6.04 2.80 20.16
CA ASP A 189 6.74 1.56 19.88
C ASP A 189 7.78 1.73 18.77
N LEU A 190 7.40 2.38 17.65
CA LEU A 190 8.29 2.70 16.55
C LEU A 190 9.45 3.61 16.98
N LYS A 191 9.15 4.68 17.73
CA LYS A 191 10.16 5.60 18.27
C LYS A 191 11.13 4.89 19.21
N ARG A 192 10.63 4.03 20.09
CA ARG A 192 11.45 3.23 21.01
C ARG A 192 12.40 2.31 20.27
N ARG A 193 11.93 1.65 19.19
CA ARG A 193 12.76 0.81 18.33
C ARG A 193 13.84 1.63 17.61
N LEU A 194 13.47 2.78 17.05
CA LEU A 194 14.38 3.69 16.35
C LEU A 194 15.46 4.25 17.26
N LEU A 195 15.11 4.62 18.51
CA LEU A 195 16.04 5.19 19.49
C LEU A 195 16.87 4.13 20.22
N SER A 196 16.57 2.84 20.06
CA SER A 196 17.34 1.77 20.70
C SER A 196 18.75 1.65 20.10
N PRO A 197 19.80 1.75 20.94
CA PRO A 197 21.19 1.61 20.46
C PRO A 197 21.46 0.27 19.77
N PHE A 198 20.73 -0.78 20.12
CA PHE A 198 20.85 -2.11 19.48
C PHE A 198 20.45 -2.10 18.00
N ASN A 199 19.57 -1.16 17.59
CA ASN A 199 19.14 -1.03 16.20
C ASN A 199 20.03 -0.07 15.39
N TRP A 200 20.85 0.76 16.03
CA TRP A 200 21.70 1.72 15.30
C TRP A 200 22.70 1.03 14.36
N ALA A 201 23.27 -0.09 14.79
CA ALA A 201 24.14 -0.87 13.93
C ALA A 201 23.39 -1.40 12.68
N ARG A 202 22.16 -1.88 12.85
CA ARG A 202 21.31 -2.37 11.74
C ARG A 202 20.91 -1.23 10.81
N LEU A 203 20.51 -0.08 11.35
CA LEU A 203 20.13 1.12 10.61
C LEU A 203 21.31 1.80 9.89
N ALA A 204 22.55 1.47 10.23
CA ALA A 204 23.74 1.90 9.50
C ALA A 204 24.00 1.07 8.24
N SER A 205 23.30 -0.05 8.06
CA SER A 205 23.36 -0.84 6.83
C SER A 205 22.67 -0.10 5.66
N PRO A 206 23.21 -0.11 4.46
CA PRO A 206 22.58 0.49 3.29
C PRO A 206 21.33 -0.29 2.81
N THR A 207 21.14 -1.53 3.28
CA THR A 207 20.07 -2.44 2.87
C THR A 207 19.06 -2.73 3.99
N TYR A 208 19.08 -1.95 5.09
CA TYR A 208 18.15 -2.09 6.19
C TYR A 208 17.77 -0.69 6.70
N GLY A 209 16.50 -0.36 6.70
CA GLY A 209 16.03 0.98 7.04
C GLY A 209 14.97 1.01 8.14
N ARG A 210 14.33 2.17 8.25
CA ARG A 210 13.27 2.39 9.24
C ARG A 210 12.01 1.60 8.93
N ILE A 211 11.77 1.25 7.67
CA ILE A 211 10.59 0.48 7.28
C ILE A 211 10.69 -0.97 7.74
N GLU A 212 11.87 -1.57 7.71
CA GLU A 212 12.10 -2.93 8.22
C GLU A 212 11.87 -2.99 9.74
N LEU A 213 12.27 -1.93 10.48
CA LEU A 213 11.93 -1.84 11.91
C LEU A 213 10.41 -1.73 12.14
N ALA A 214 9.70 -1.01 11.28
CA ALA A 214 8.24 -0.89 11.37
C ALA A 214 7.55 -2.23 11.04
N GLU A 215 8.02 -2.92 10.00
CA GLU A 215 7.55 -4.26 9.64
C GLU A 215 7.67 -5.24 10.83
N GLU A 216 8.82 -5.24 11.53
CA GLU A 216 9.01 -6.07 12.74
C GLU A 216 8.02 -5.73 13.87
N VAL A 217 7.68 -4.44 14.03
CA VAL A 217 6.66 -4.02 15.01
C VAL A 217 5.29 -4.54 14.61
N TYR A 218 4.88 -4.35 13.34
CA TYR A 218 3.58 -4.81 12.85
C TYR A 218 3.44 -6.33 12.92
N GLN A 219 4.52 -7.05 12.58
CA GLN A 219 4.59 -8.50 12.72
C GLN A 219 4.34 -8.94 14.18
N GLN A 220 4.99 -8.30 15.15
CA GLN A 220 4.83 -8.65 16.56
C GLN A 220 3.46 -8.28 17.14
N LEU A 221 2.90 -7.16 16.70
CA LEU A 221 1.62 -6.68 17.23
C LEU A 221 0.43 -7.45 16.66
N LEU A 222 0.42 -7.70 15.35
CA LEU A 222 -0.78 -8.14 14.65
C LEU A 222 -0.63 -9.45 13.86
N PHE A 223 0.46 -9.59 13.11
CA PHE A 223 0.52 -10.60 12.05
C PHE A 223 1.36 -11.82 12.39
N ASP A 224 2.10 -11.81 13.51
CA ASP A 224 3.06 -12.84 13.86
C ASP A 224 4.00 -13.12 12.67
N ARG A 225 3.94 -14.31 12.07
CA ARG A 225 4.69 -14.65 10.86
C ARG A 225 3.77 -14.97 9.67
N ALA A 226 2.50 -14.57 9.76
CA ALA A 226 1.54 -14.84 8.71
C ALA A 226 1.99 -14.19 7.40
N SER A 227 1.80 -14.92 6.31
CA SER A 227 2.12 -14.55 4.95
C SER A 227 0.89 -14.65 4.04
N PHE A 228 1.05 -14.39 2.76
CA PHE A 228 -0.03 -14.61 1.81
C PHE A 228 -0.38 -16.09 1.62
N ALA A 229 0.55 -17.02 1.94
CA ALA A 229 0.22 -18.45 1.98
C ALA A 229 -0.89 -18.76 2.99
N ASP A 230 -0.87 -18.11 4.18
CA ASP A 230 -1.90 -18.33 5.20
C ASP A 230 -3.29 -17.84 4.73
N LEU A 231 -3.34 -16.80 3.88
CA LEU A 231 -4.58 -16.37 3.24
C LEU A 231 -5.03 -17.33 2.15
N ALA A 232 -4.08 -17.89 1.38
CA ALA A 232 -4.37 -18.88 0.34
C ALA A 232 -4.86 -20.20 0.95
N ASP A 233 -4.20 -20.68 2.01
CA ASP A 233 -4.57 -21.92 2.71
C ASP A 233 -5.96 -21.81 3.36
N GLY A 234 -6.35 -20.62 3.80
CA GLY A 234 -7.70 -20.33 4.28
C GLY A 234 -8.77 -20.49 3.19
N GLY A 235 -8.39 -20.32 1.93
CA GLY A 235 -9.21 -20.56 0.74
C GLY A 235 -10.47 -19.68 0.64
N ARG A 236 -10.61 -18.65 1.48
CA ARG A 236 -11.86 -17.89 1.65
C ARG A 236 -11.74 -16.45 1.16
N LYS A 237 -12.83 -15.92 0.61
CA LYS A 237 -13.00 -14.49 0.37
C LYS A 237 -13.09 -13.74 1.72
N PRO A 238 -12.77 -12.46 1.79
CA PRO A 238 -12.47 -11.57 0.65
C PRO A 238 -11.05 -11.73 0.11
N PHE A 239 -10.90 -11.46 -1.19
CA PHE A 239 -9.60 -11.28 -1.82
C PHE A 239 -9.02 -9.91 -1.46
N LEU A 240 -7.85 -9.87 -0.88
CA LEU A 240 -7.22 -8.64 -0.41
C LEU A 240 -6.32 -8.03 -1.47
N LEU A 241 -6.50 -6.75 -1.72
CA LEU A 241 -5.66 -5.90 -2.56
C LEU A 241 -4.94 -4.89 -1.65
N ILE A 242 -3.75 -5.24 -1.17
CA ILE A 242 -2.92 -4.32 -0.38
C ILE A 242 -2.10 -3.49 -1.35
N ASN A 243 -2.33 -2.16 -1.35
CA ASN A 243 -1.78 -1.26 -2.36
C ASN A 243 -0.59 -0.47 -1.81
N ALA A 244 0.47 -0.41 -2.61
CA ALA A 244 1.65 0.42 -2.43
C ALA A 244 1.89 1.25 -3.70
N THR A 245 2.96 2.05 -3.73
CA THR A 245 3.37 2.82 -4.89
C THR A 245 4.77 2.41 -5.34
N ASP A 246 4.95 2.01 -6.61
CA ASP A 246 6.27 1.84 -7.22
C ASP A 246 6.94 3.22 -7.31
N MET A 247 8.03 3.41 -6.56
CA MET A 247 8.73 4.70 -6.44
C MET A 247 9.29 5.20 -7.77
N ASP A 248 9.75 4.29 -8.63
CA ASP A 248 10.35 4.66 -9.92
C ASP A 248 9.31 5.15 -10.94
N LYS A 249 8.07 4.67 -10.84
CA LYS A 249 7.01 4.98 -11.81
C LYS A 249 5.96 5.95 -11.25
N GLY A 250 5.86 6.06 -9.93
CA GLY A 250 4.72 6.72 -9.28
C GLY A 250 3.40 5.99 -9.58
N SER A 251 3.46 4.74 -10.02
CA SER A 251 2.29 3.93 -10.34
C SER A 251 1.91 3.04 -9.16
N GLN A 252 0.63 2.70 -9.10
CA GLN A 252 0.13 1.74 -8.13
C GLN A 252 0.82 0.39 -8.29
N PHE A 253 1.17 -0.21 -7.15
CA PHE A 253 1.67 -1.57 -7.00
C PHE A 253 0.75 -2.30 -6.03
N THR A 254 0.12 -3.38 -6.48
CA THR A 254 -0.80 -4.17 -5.65
C THR A 254 -0.17 -5.51 -5.32
N PHE A 255 -0.21 -5.91 -4.05
CA PHE A 255 0.26 -7.23 -3.61
C PHE A 255 -0.74 -8.31 -4.01
N VAL A 256 -0.64 -8.75 -5.26
CA VAL A 256 -1.35 -9.89 -5.85
C VAL A 256 -0.38 -10.68 -6.71
N GLN A 257 -0.58 -12.00 -6.83
CA GLN A 257 0.38 -12.84 -7.53
C GLN A 257 0.52 -12.43 -9.01
N SER A 258 -0.56 -12.03 -9.67
CA SER A 258 -0.50 -11.55 -11.06
C SER A 258 0.41 -10.33 -11.26
N GLN A 259 0.51 -9.44 -10.27
CA GLN A 259 1.44 -8.29 -10.29
C GLN A 259 2.90 -8.73 -10.10
N LEU A 260 3.14 -9.83 -9.37
CA LEU A 260 4.46 -10.35 -9.07
C LEU A 260 4.95 -11.36 -10.10
N ASP A 261 4.08 -11.96 -10.90
CA ASP A 261 4.43 -12.93 -11.95
C ASP A 261 5.50 -12.41 -12.93
N PRO A 262 5.41 -11.18 -13.51
CA PRO A 262 6.46 -10.66 -14.38
C PRO A 262 7.79 -10.42 -13.67
N MET A 263 7.77 -10.26 -12.35
CA MET A 263 8.96 -10.14 -11.50
C MET A 263 9.52 -11.51 -11.09
N CYS A 264 8.81 -12.61 -11.39
CA CYS A 264 9.11 -13.97 -10.92
C CYS A 264 9.28 -14.05 -9.39
N VAL A 265 8.41 -13.40 -8.65
CA VAL A 265 8.40 -13.38 -7.17
C VAL A 265 7.21 -14.19 -6.67
N ASP A 266 7.47 -15.04 -5.69
CA ASP A 266 6.45 -15.81 -5.00
C ASP A 266 5.78 -14.98 -3.91
N LEU A 267 4.52 -14.59 -4.13
CA LEU A 267 3.72 -13.80 -3.19
C LEU A 267 3.50 -14.54 -1.87
N ASP A 268 3.30 -15.85 -1.91
CA ASP A 268 3.02 -16.67 -0.73
C ASP A 268 4.17 -16.63 0.28
N SER A 269 5.40 -16.35 -0.21
CA SER A 269 6.58 -16.15 0.64
C SER A 269 6.64 -14.79 1.35
N ILE A 270 5.80 -13.83 0.96
CA ILE A 270 5.84 -12.46 1.49
C ILE A 270 5.01 -12.38 2.78
N PRO A 271 5.58 -11.92 3.91
CA PRO A 271 4.81 -11.68 5.12
C PRO A 271 3.74 -10.61 4.91
N LEU A 272 2.55 -10.79 5.50
CA LEU A 272 1.50 -9.77 5.49
C LEU A 272 1.97 -8.45 6.13
N SER A 273 2.77 -8.55 7.19
CA SER A 273 3.40 -7.37 7.81
C SER A 273 4.24 -6.55 6.82
N ARG A 274 4.91 -7.22 5.85
CA ARG A 274 5.71 -6.55 4.83
C ARG A 274 4.86 -5.81 3.81
N ALA A 275 3.77 -6.41 3.34
CA ALA A 275 2.83 -5.76 2.44
C ALA A 275 2.14 -4.55 3.11
N VAL A 276 1.70 -4.70 4.37
CA VAL A 276 1.11 -3.62 5.15
C VAL A 276 2.14 -2.51 5.43
N ALA A 277 3.41 -2.86 5.72
CA ALA A 277 4.49 -1.90 5.88
C ALA A 277 4.75 -1.13 4.58
N ALA A 278 4.79 -1.80 3.42
CA ALA A 278 4.91 -1.13 2.12
C ALA A 278 3.75 -0.17 1.86
N SER A 279 2.52 -0.61 2.15
CA SER A 279 1.30 0.17 1.99
C SER A 279 1.24 1.41 2.89
N SER A 280 1.83 1.34 4.09
CA SER A 280 1.85 2.41 5.10
C SER A 280 3.21 3.13 5.21
N ASN A 281 4.03 3.03 4.19
CA ASN A 281 5.36 3.61 4.12
C ASN A 281 5.34 5.10 3.76
N PHE A 282 4.82 5.91 4.67
CA PHE A 282 4.70 7.35 4.44
C PHE A 282 6.08 7.99 4.17
N PRO A 283 6.23 8.72 3.05
CA PRO A 283 7.49 9.36 2.69
C PRO A 283 8.04 10.25 3.83
N ILE A 284 9.36 10.29 3.99
CA ILE A 284 10.10 11.03 5.03
C ILE A 284 10.07 10.34 6.41
N ALA A 285 8.93 9.79 6.84
CA ALA A 285 8.85 9.04 8.10
C ALA A 285 9.65 7.73 8.00
N PHE A 286 9.50 7.03 6.88
CA PHE A 286 10.15 5.75 6.62
C PHE A 286 11.08 5.81 5.41
N THR A 287 11.96 4.80 5.28
CA THR A 287 12.73 4.53 4.06
C THR A 287 11.88 3.78 3.06
N PRO A 288 12.11 3.90 1.73
CA PRO A 288 11.43 3.04 0.76
C PRO A 288 11.62 1.56 1.09
N LEU A 289 10.54 0.76 0.98
CA LEU A 289 10.63 -0.69 1.14
C LEU A 289 11.16 -1.31 -0.14
N THR A 290 12.12 -2.23 -0.02
CA THR A 290 12.75 -2.91 -1.16
C THR A 290 12.19 -4.33 -1.30
N LEU A 291 11.75 -4.70 -2.50
CA LEU A 291 11.45 -6.08 -2.90
C LEU A 291 12.48 -6.55 -3.91
N ASN A 292 12.89 -7.82 -3.79
CA ASN A 292 13.65 -8.50 -4.84
C ASN A 292 12.78 -8.73 -6.07
N SER A 293 13.43 -8.81 -7.23
CA SER A 293 12.82 -9.19 -8.49
C SER A 293 13.76 -10.14 -9.22
N TYR A 294 13.19 -11.13 -9.92
CA TYR A 294 13.94 -12.21 -10.56
C TYR A 294 13.50 -12.39 -12.03
N PRO A 295 13.45 -11.32 -12.84
CA PRO A 295 12.86 -11.36 -14.16
C PRO A 295 13.44 -12.46 -15.03
N GLY A 296 12.58 -13.13 -15.80
CA GLY A 296 12.98 -14.20 -16.73
C GLY A 296 13.25 -15.56 -16.10
N ARG A 297 13.17 -15.73 -14.77
CA ARG A 297 13.52 -17.01 -14.10
C ARG A 297 12.37 -18.03 -14.05
N CYS A 298 11.11 -17.58 -14.11
CA CYS A 298 9.92 -18.42 -13.90
C CYS A 298 9.16 -18.80 -15.18
N GLY A 299 9.71 -18.51 -16.34
CA GLY A 299 9.04 -18.77 -17.61
C GLY A 299 7.77 -17.94 -17.84
N TYR A 300 7.67 -16.78 -17.20
CA TYR A 300 6.55 -15.85 -17.39
C TYR A 300 6.35 -15.54 -18.87
N GLN A 301 5.10 -15.60 -19.32
CA GLN A 301 4.68 -15.23 -20.67
C GLN A 301 3.85 -13.96 -20.60
N GLU A 302 4.25 -12.94 -21.35
CA GLU A 302 3.51 -11.68 -21.43
C GLU A 302 2.10 -11.94 -21.99
N PRO A 303 1.04 -11.52 -21.27
CA PRO A 303 -0.32 -11.75 -21.74
C PRO A 303 -0.64 -10.89 -22.98
N PRO A 304 -1.48 -11.38 -23.92
CA PRO A 304 -1.76 -10.71 -25.18
C PRO A 304 -2.30 -9.28 -25.04
N TRP A 305 -2.96 -8.96 -23.92
CA TRP A 305 -3.49 -7.62 -23.69
C TRP A 305 -2.38 -6.56 -23.64
N VAL A 306 -1.16 -6.91 -23.21
CA VAL A 306 -0.03 -5.97 -23.11
C VAL A 306 0.38 -5.53 -24.51
N ALA A 307 0.62 -6.46 -25.43
CA ALA A 307 0.94 -6.15 -26.83
C ALA A 307 -0.15 -5.29 -27.48
N ASN A 308 -1.42 -5.69 -27.32
CA ASN A 308 -2.57 -4.94 -27.86
C ASN A 308 -2.67 -3.52 -27.28
N ALA A 309 -2.36 -3.35 -25.99
CA ALA A 309 -2.42 -2.05 -25.34
C ALA A 309 -1.32 -1.11 -25.84
N LEU A 310 -0.14 -1.62 -26.19
CA LEU A 310 0.98 -0.83 -26.69
C LEU A 310 0.75 -0.22 -28.07
N GLU A 311 -0.21 -0.74 -28.84
CA GLU A 311 -0.62 -0.14 -30.11
C GLU A 311 -1.62 1.02 -29.89
N GLY A 312 -2.20 1.14 -28.70
CA GLY A 312 -3.34 2.00 -28.41
C GLY A 312 -3.03 3.34 -27.74
N LEU A 313 -1.84 3.93 -27.89
CA LEU A 313 -1.49 5.21 -27.22
C LEU A 313 -2.54 6.32 -27.43
N ASN A 314 -3.05 6.47 -28.65
CA ASN A 314 -3.99 7.52 -29.02
C ASN A 314 -5.46 7.17 -28.74
N THR A 315 -5.78 5.90 -28.58
CA THR A 315 -7.15 5.42 -28.38
C THR A 315 -7.45 5.11 -26.91
N ASN A 316 -6.47 4.56 -26.19
CA ASN A 316 -6.58 4.28 -24.76
C ASN A 316 -5.25 4.50 -24.04
N PRO A 317 -4.86 5.77 -23.78
CA PRO A 317 -3.56 6.09 -23.20
C PRO A 317 -3.36 5.46 -21.81
N ARG A 318 -4.41 5.30 -20.99
CA ARG A 318 -4.30 4.65 -19.67
C ARG A 318 -3.83 3.21 -19.80
N ARG A 319 -4.49 2.45 -20.69
CA ARG A 319 -4.14 1.05 -20.94
C ARG A 319 -2.73 0.92 -21.52
N TYR A 320 -2.34 1.84 -22.42
CA TYR A 320 -0.99 1.92 -22.96
C TYR A 320 0.06 2.13 -21.87
N TYR A 321 -0.11 3.13 -20.99
CA TYR A 321 0.86 3.39 -19.91
C TYR A 321 0.91 2.25 -18.90
N ARG A 322 -0.22 1.62 -18.59
CA ARG A 322 -0.25 0.42 -17.74
C ARG A 322 0.58 -0.72 -18.35
N ALA A 323 0.40 -1.02 -19.64
CA ALA A 323 1.20 -2.02 -20.35
C ALA A 323 2.69 -1.69 -20.35
N ARG A 324 3.04 -0.42 -20.57
CA ARG A 324 4.42 0.07 -20.49
C ARG A 324 5.04 -0.14 -19.09
N HIS A 325 4.31 0.15 -18.03
CA HIS A 325 4.79 -0.09 -16.67
C HIS A 325 4.92 -1.58 -16.39
N TRP A 326 3.99 -2.39 -16.89
CA TRP A 326 4.00 -3.84 -16.77
C TRP A 326 5.24 -4.47 -17.39
N GLN A 327 5.60 -4.10 -18.62
CA GLN A 327 6.79 -4.60 -19.31
C GLN A 327 8.09 -4.32 -18.56
N ARG A 328 8.17 -3.21 -17.83
CA ARG A 328 9.39 -2.85 -17.11
C ARG A 328 9.73 -3.79 -15.96
N TYR A 329 8.78 -4.54 -15.43
CA TYR A 329 9.04 -5.58 -14.43
C TYR A 329 9.77 -6.80 -15.01
N GLN A 330 9.81 -6.93 -16.35
CA GLN A 330 10.51 -8.00 -17.05
C GLN A 330 11.93 -7.59 -17.54
N GLU A 331 12.32 -6.32 -17.34
CA GLU A 331 13.66 -5.84 -17.72
C GLU A 331 14.74 -6.62 -16.94
N PRO A 332 15.72 -7.27 -17.62
CA PRO A 332 16.69 -8.16 -16.97
C PRO A 332 17.57 -7.48 -15.91
N GLU A 333 17.71 -6.15 -15.98
CA GLU A 333 18.55 -5.36 -15.07
C GLU A 333 17.77 -4.90 -13.82
N ARG A 334 16.48 -5.28 -13.72
CA ARG A 334 15.59 -4.84 -12.64
C ARG A 334 15.52 -5.88 -11.53
N ASP A 335 16.58 -5.98 -10.75
CA ASP A 335 16.68 -6.91 -9.62
C ASP A 335 15.91 -6.46 -8.37
N TYR A 336 15.43 -5.22 -8.34
CA TYR A 336 14.74 -4.64 -7.19
C TYR A 336 13.59 -3.72 -7.60
N VAL A 337 12.56 -3.65 -6.74
CA VAL A 337 11.49 -2.65 -6.78
C VAL A 337 11.43 -1.95 -5.44
N HIS A 338 11.41 -0.61 -5.45
CA HIS A 338 11.28 0.21 -4.25
C HIS A 338 9.86 0.74 -4.13
N LEU A 339 9.25 0.53 -2.95
CA LEU A 339 7.86 0.85 -2.69
C LEU A 339 7.74 1.98 -1.66
N LEU A 340 6.76 2.84 -1.89
CA LEU A 340 6.27 3.88 -0.98
C LEU A 340 4.82 3.60 -0.57
N ASP A 341 4.28 4.41 0.34
CA ASP A 341 2.87 4.39 0.75
C ASP A 341 1.94 4.36 -0.46
N GLY A 342 0.92 3.52 -0.39
CA GLY A 342 -0.07 3.39 -1.46
C GLY A 342 -0.81 4.69 -1.75
N GLY A 343 -0.98 5.54 -0.72
CA GLY A 343 -1.57 6.85 -0.86
C GLY A 343 -0.87 7.75 -1.87
N VAL A 344 0.43 7.57 -2.14
CA VAL A 344 1.15 8.38 -3.13
C VAL A 344 0.57 8.24 -4.55
N SER A 345 0.06 7.07 -4.92
CA SER A 345 -0.56 6.82 -6.24
C SER A 345 -2.08 6.79 -6.21
N ASP A 346 -2.69 6.29 -5.12
CA ASP A 346 -4.14 6.15 -4.96
C ASP A 346 -4.49 5.98 -3.48
N ASN A 347 -4.80 7.07 -2.78
CA ASN A 347 -5.06 7.01 -1.33
C ASN A 347 -6.38 6.33 -0.95
N ILE A 348 -7.29 6.17 -1.89
CA ILE A 348 -8.57 5.48 -1.64
C ILE A 348 -8.46 3.99 -1.96
N GLY A 349 -7.54 3.58 -2.83
CA GLY A 349 -7.41 2.19 -3.25
C GLY A 349 -8.48 1.75 -4.26
N LEU A 350 -9.09 2.68 -4.98
CA LEU A 350 -10.17 2.39 -5.94
C LEU A 350 -9.68 1.99 -7.33
N ARG A 351 -8.43 2.30 -7.68
CA ARG A 351 -7.91 1.99 -9.03
C ARG A 351 -7.99 0.51 -9.40
N PRO A 352 -7.72 -0.46 -8.49
CA PRO A 352 -7.89 -1.86 -8.83
C PRO A 352 -9.34 -2.21 -9.17
N ALA A 353 -10.32 -1.66 -8.42
CA ALA A 353 -11.75 -1.84 -8.69
C ALA A 353 -12.13 -1.24 -10.06
N LEU A 354 -11.68 -0.01 -10.34
CA LEU A 354 -11.90 0.65 -11.62
C LEU A 354 -11.28 -0.13 -12.80
N ASP A 355 -10.07 -0.64 -12.61
CA ASP A 355 -9.40 -1.47 -13.61
C ASP A 355 -10.16 -2.78 -13.85
N ALA A 356 -10.67 -3.43 -12.79
CA ALA A 356 -11.47 -4.63 -12.90
C ALA A 356 -12.81 -4.41 -13.63
N LEU A 357 -13.46 -3.27 -13.39
CA LEU A 357 -14.70 -2.88 -14.09
C LEU A 357 -14.47 -2.59 -15.58
N ARG A 358 -13.28 -2.11 -15.93
CA ARG A 358 -12.92 -1.72 -17.31
C ARG A 358 -12.15 -2.80 -18.06
N ALA A 359 -11.70 -3.86 -17.38
CA ALA A 359 -10.92 -4.92 -18.00
C ALA A 359 -11.79 -5.80 -18.90
N PRO A 360 -11.47 -5.93 -20.19
CA PRO A 360 -12.23 -6.77 -21.11
C PRO A 360 -12.03 -8.27 -20.87
N THR A 361 -10.97 -8.67 -20.17
CA THR A 361 -10.62 -10.08 -19.92
C THR A 361 -9.98 -10.27 -18.54
N LEU A 362 -10.08 -11.50 -17.99
CA LEU A 362 -9.37 -11.90 -16.77
C LEU A 362 -7.83 -11.81 -16.90
N GLN A 363 -7.31 -11.81 -18.14
CA GLN A 363 -5.86 -11.69 -18.36
C GLN A 363 -5.32 -10.30 -18.03
N GLU A 364 -6.17 -9.27 -17.97
CA GLU A 364 -5.76 -7.92 -17.58
C GLU A 364 -5.79 -7.71 -16.08
N VAL A 365 -6.75 -8.30 -15.40
CA VAL A 365 -6.88 -8.31 -13.94
C VAL A 365 -7.40 -9.67 -13.49
N GLU A 366 -6.79 -10.18 -12.45
CA GLU A 366 -7.03 -11.52 -11.92
C GLU A 366 -8.49 -11.75 -11.47
N TRP A 367 -9.18 -10.69 -11.08
CA TRP A 367 -10.53 -10.72 -10.51
C TRP A 367 -11.55 -9.88 -11.27
N SER A 368 -11.45 -9.83 -12.60
CA SER A 368 -12.35 -9.03 -13.43
C SER A 368 -13.83 -9.34 -13.17
N VAL A 369 -14.55 -8.30 -12.75
CA VAL A 369 -16.01 -8.36 -12.55
C VAL A 369 -16.73 -8.69 -13.87
N LEU A 370 -16.24 -8.16 -15.00
CA LEU A 370 -16.84 -8.39 -16.31
C LEU A 370 -16.93 -9.88 -16.67
N ASN A 371 -16.03 -10.72 -16.20
CA ASN A 371 -16.10 -12.14 -16.46
C ASN A 371 -17.30 -12.81 -15.77
N LYS A 372 -17.66 -12.36 -14.57
CA LYS A 372 -18.88 -12.82 -13.87
C LYS A 372 -20.14 -12.24 -14.52
N MET A 373 -20.11 -10.96 -14.87
CA MET A 373 -21.22 -10.32 -15.61
C MET A 373 -21.53 -11.04 -16.92
N ASN A 374 -20.49 -11.47 -17.66
CA ASN A 374 -20.68 -12.22 -18.91
C ASN A 374 -21.26 -13.63 -18.71
N ARG A 375 -21.23 -14.16 -17.49
CA ARG A 375 -21.82 -15.46 -17.12
C ARG A 375 -23.25 -15.35 -16.59
N GLU A 376 -23.79 -14.13 -16.59
CA GLU A 376 -25.16 -13.86 -16.09
C GLU A 376 -25.39 -14.31 -14.63
N LEU A 377 -24.34 -14.26 -13.82
CA LEU A 377 -24.40 -14.73 -12.43
C LEU A 377 -24.51 -13.58 -11.41
N VAL A 378 -24.02 -12.38 -11.76
CA VAL A 378 -24.04 -11.23 -10.85
C VAL A 378 -25.25 -10.36 -11.14
N ASP A 379 -26.18 -10.28 -10.22
CA ASP A 379 -27.35 -9.40 -10.27
C ASP A 379 -27.12 -8.05 -9.59
N LYS A 380 -26.23 -8.02 -8.60
CA LYS A 380 -25.92 -6.80 -7.83
C LYS A 380 -24.40 -6.62 -7.71
N LEU A 381 -23.91 -5.44 -8.13
CA LEU A 381 -22.54 -5.00 -7.91
C LEU A 381 -22.53 -3.86 -6.91
N VAL A 382 -21.88 -4.07 -5.78
CA VAL A 382 -21.78 -3.11 -4.69
C VAL A 382 -20.33 -2.64 -4.52
N VAL A 383 -20.11 -1.33 -4.57
CA VAL A 383 -18.82 -0.72 -4.25
C VAL A 383 -18.98 0.22 -3.08
N ILE A 384 -18.40 -0.15 -1.93
CA ILE A 384 -18.40 0.67 -0.71
C ILE A 384 -17.02 1.30 -0.55
N VAL A 385 -16.98 2.63 -0.59
CA VAL A 385 -15.75 3.42 -0.45
C VAL A 385 -15.71 4.03 0.93
N VAL A 386 -14.71 3.68 1.70
CA VAL A 386 -14.48 4.20 3.06
C VAL A 386 -13.31 5.17 3.02
N ASP A 387 -13.61 6.46 3.02
CA ASP A 387 -12.64 7.54 2.88
C ASP A 387 -12.45 8.33 4.18
N ALA A 388 -11.34 8.07 4.84
CA ALA A 388 -10.94 8.80 6.05
C ALA A 388 -10.17 10.10 5.71
N LYS A 389 -10.56 10.81 4.66
CA LYS A 389 -9.90 12.05 4.22
C LYS A 389 -9.87 13.10 5.34
N SER A 390 -8.74 13.77 5.47
CA SER A 390 -8.55 14.93 6.38
C SER A 390 -8.28 16.18 5.54
N GLU A 391 -8.96 17.28 5.85
CA GLU A 391 -8.79 18.54 5.12
C GLU A 391 -7.77 19.51 5.76
N ASN A 392 -7.35 19.24 7.00
CA ASN A 392 -6.56 20.17 7.82
C ASN A 392 -5.07 20.30 7.47
N LEU A 393 -4.63 19.87 6.30
CA LEU A 393 -3.20 19.86 5.98
C LEU A 393 -2.62 21.22 5.54
N ALA A 394 -3.45 22.17 5.19
CA ALA A 394 -3.00 23.46 4.64
C ALA A 394 -3.51 24.70 5.41
N ALA A 395 -4.38 24.55 6.41
CA ALA A 395 -5.11 25.66 7.03
C ALA A 395 -4.19 26.74 7.66
N ASP A 396 -2.98 26.40 8.09
CA ASP A 396 -2.09 27.33 8.77
C ASP A 396 -1.07 28.02 7.86
N VAL A 397 -0.94 27.62 6.61
CA VAL A 397 0.10 28.14 5.71
C VAL A 397 -0.27 29.54 5.21
N ASP A 398 -1.53 29.79 4.92
CA ASP A 398 -2.01 31.05 4.34
C ASP A 398 -2.47 32.10 5.39
N THR A 399 -2.43 31.74 6.67
CA THR A 399 -2.79 32.65 7.77
C THR A 399 -1.67 33.61 8.15
N SER A 400 -0.45 33.43 7.61
CA SER A 400 0.72 34.25 7.92
C SER A 400 1.48 34.68 6.66
N PRO A 401 1.98 35.92 6.59
CA PRO A 401 2.82 36.38 5.48
C PRO A 401 4.24 35.77 5.52
N ARG A 402 4.55 34.90 6.48
CA ARG A 402 5.85 34.23 6.57
C ARG A 402 5.94 33.12 5.53
N SER A 403 7.07 33.05 4.82
CA SER A 403 7.31 31.94 3.92
C SER A 403 7.23 30.58 4.66
N PRO A 404 6.51 29.60 4.11
CA PRO A 404 6.43 28.26 4.69
C PRO A 404 7.81 27.64 4.86
N GLY A 405 8.02 26.97 5.99
CA GLY A 405 9.28 26.27 6.25
C GLY A 405 9.43 25.01 5.38
N PRO A 406 10.66 24.49 5.18
CA PRO A 406 10.91 23.31 4.34
C PRO A 406 10.04 22.11 4.74
N ARG A 407 9.78 21.91 6.02
CA ARG A 407 8.93 20.83 6.53
C ARG A 407 7.47 20.98 6.06
N GLN A 408 6.93 22.20 6.08
CA GLN A 408 5.57 22.49 5.61
C GLN A 408 5.48 22.25 4.10
N VAL A 409 6.46 22.78 3.33
CA VAL A 409 6.52 22.58 1.87
C VAL A 409 6.56 21.08 1.51
N ILE A 410 7.43 20.31 2.16
CA ILE A 410 7.54 18.87 1.92
C ILE A 410 6.23 18.15 2.29
N ASN A 411 5.61 18.52 3.41
CA ASN A 411 4.33 17.95 3.80
C ASN A 411 3.25 18.25 2.73
N THR A 412 3.13 19.50 2.30
CA THR A 412 2.17 19.90 1.26
C THR A 412 2.41 19.15 -0.06
N ILE A 413 3.65 19.04 -0.52
CA ILE A 413 3.98 18.29 -1.76
C ILE A 413 3.63 16.81 -1.62
N SER A 414 3.73 16.25 -0.42
CA SER A 414 3.42 14.84 -0.17
C SER A 414 1.92 14.56 -0.02
N THR A 415 1.10 15.55 0.33
CA THR A 415 -0.31 15.34 0.71
C THR A 415 -1.32 15.96 -0.24
N THR A 416 -1.04 17.13 -0.81
CA THR A 416 -1.99 17.80 -1.73
C THR A 416 -2.25 17.00 -3.02
N PRO A 417 -1.24 16.41 -3.69
CA PRO A 417 -1.50 15.54 -4.83
C PRO A 417 -2.37 14.34 -4.47
N LEU A 418 -2.20 13.77 -3.26
CA LEU A 418 -2.99 12.65 -2.79
C LEU A 418 -4.49 12.96 -2.76
N ALA A 419 -4.84 14.13 -2.22
CA ALA A 419 -6.23 14.56 -2.13
C ALA A 419 -6.86 14.76 -3.52
N ASN A 420 -6.11 15.37 -4.45
CA ASN A 420 -6.58 15.61 -5.82
C ASN A 420 -6.76 14.30 -6.59
N TYR A 421 -5.78 13.38 -6.51
CA TYR A 421 -5.88 12.08 -7.17
C TYR A 421 -7.01 11.21 -6.60
N SER A 422 -7.28 11.31 -5.30
CA SER A 422 -8.40 10.62 -4.67
C SER A 422 -9.73 11.07 -5.27
N PHE A 423 -9.93 12.38 -5.39
CA PHE A 423 -11.13 12.95 -5.99
C PHE A 423 -11.31 12.47 -7.44
N ASP A 424 -10.26 12.60 -8.26
CA ASP A 424 -10.31 12.16 -9.67
C ASP A 424 -10.63 10.65 -9.79
N THR A 425 -10.10 9.82 -8.90
CA THR A 425 -10.32 8.38 -8.92
C THR A 425 -11.77 8.03 -8.56
N VAL A 426 -12.37 8.73 -7.58
CA VAL A 426 -13.79 8.60 -7.21
C VAL A 426 -14.69 8.98 -8.39
N GLU A 427 -14.45 10.14 -9.01
CA GLU A 427 -15.27 10.58 -10.14
C GLU A 427 -15.17 9.65 -11.34
N LEU A 428 -13.98 9.12 -11.62
CA LEU A 428 -13.79 8.12 -12.68
C LEU A 428 -14.55 6.80 -12.43
N LEU A 429 -14.67 6.39 -11.17
CA LEU A 429 -15.47 5.22 -10.82
C LEU A 429 -16.96 5.52 -11.01
N ARG A 430 -17.42 6.68 -10.54
CA ARG A 430 -18.80 7.12 -10.75
C ARG A 430 -19.17 7.18 -12.24
N GLU A 431 -18.29 7.75 -13.06
CA GLU A 431 -18.45 7.76 -14.52
C GLU A 431 -18.56 6.35 -15.10
N ALA A 432 -17.65 5.44 -14.72
CA ALA A 432 -17.66 4.07 -15.21
C ALA A 432 -18.96 3.32 -14.85
N LEU A 433 -19.50 3.55 -13.65
CA LEU A 433 -20.77 2.95 -13.22
C LEU A 433 -21.97 3.58 -13.97
N ARG A 434 -21.97 4.90 -14.22
CA ARG A 434 -22.99 5.57 -15.03
C ARG A 434 -22.97 5.07 -16.47
N ASP A 435 -21.79 5.01 -17.09
CA ASP A 435 -21.63 4.49 -18.45
C ASP A 435 -22.20 3.06 -18.57
N ARG A 436 -21.96 2.23 -17.54
CA ARG A 436 -22.50 0.87 -17.50
C ARG A 436 -24.04 0.87 -17.38
N ALA A 437 -24.60 1.66 -16.48
CA ALA A 437 -26.04 1.79 -16.31
C ALA A 437 -26.73 2.31 -17.58
N ASP A 438 -26.13 3.29 -18.25
CA ASP A 438 -26.64 3.82 -19.51
C ASP A 438 -26.59 2.77 -20.63
N ALA A 439 -25.51 1.99 -20.71
CA ALA A 439 -25.39 0.88 -21.68
C ALA A 439 -26.45 -0.19 -21.42
N GLN A 440 -26.74 -0.54 -20.17
CA GLN A 440 -27.81 -1.47 -19.81
C GLN A 440 -29.18 -0.96 -20.23
N ARG A 441 -29.49 0.31 -19.98
CA ARG A 441 -30.77 0.93 -20.38
C ARG A 441 -30.94 0.92 -21.89
N LEU A 442 -29.89 1.31 -22.64
CA LEU A 442 -29.93 1.27 -24.11
C LEU A 442 -30.12 -0.16 -24.64
N SER A 443 -29.55 -1.16 -23.98
CA SER A 443 -29.73 -2.57 -24.32
C SER A 443 -31.16 -3.04 -24.11
N LEU A 444 -31.81 -2.62 -23.03
CA LEU A 444 -33.24 -2.90 -22.78
C LEU A 444 -34.12 -2.29 -23.87
N ASP A 445 -33.88 -1.01 -24.19
CA ASP A 445 -34.65 -0.29 -25.22
C ASP A 445 -34.50 -0.92 -26.61
N ALA A 446 -33.30 -1.43 -26.91
CA ALA A 446 -32.98 -2.09 -28.16
C ALA A 446 -33.35 -3.59 -28.21
N GLY A 447 -33.73 -4.21 -27.10
CA GLY A 447 -34.04 -5.64 -27.00
C GLY A 447 -32.84 -6.56 -27.27
N THR A 448 -31.62 -6.12 -26.94
CA THR A 448 -30.38 -6.88 -27.23
C THR A 448 -30.07 -7.98 -26.22
N GLY A 449 -30.85 -8.10 -25.14
CA GLY A 449 -30.72 -9.16 -24.13
C GLY A 449 -29.46 -9.08 -23.25
N MET A 450 -28.90 -7.90 -23.06
CA MET A 450 -27.79 -7.71 -22.14
C MET A 450 -28.27 -7.99 -20.71
N HIS A 451 -27.47 -8.76 -19.96
CA HIS A 451 -27.74 -9.01 -18.54
C HIS A 451 -27.77 -7.70 -17.73
N GLN A 452 -28.83 -7.55 -16.94
CA GLN A 452 -29.07 -6.35 -16.15
C GLN A 452 -28.50 -6.53 -14.75
N ILE A 453 -27.71 -5.57 -14.29
CA ILE A 453 -27.05 -5.59 -12.98
C ILE A 453 -27.41 -4.32 -12.23
N ASP A 454 -27.89 -4.46 -11.01
CA ASP A 454 -28.08 -3.33 -10.12
C ASP A 454 -26.71 -2.87 -9.59
N LEU A 455 -26.42 -1.60 -9.76
CA LEU A 455 -25.16 -0.99 -9.40
C LEU A 455 -25.34 -0.12 -8.15
N TYR A 456 -24.57 -0.39 -7.10
CA TYR A 456 -24.57 0.37 -5.87
C TYR A 456 -23.20 1.01 -5.66
N TYR A 457 -23.17 2.34 -5.63
CA TYR A 457 -22.02 3.11 -5.19
C TYR A 457 -22.35 3.75 -3.85
N ILE A 458 -21.67 3.30 -2.79
CA ILE A 458 -21.87 3.75 -1.41
C ILE A 458 -20.57 4.41 -0.94
N TYR A 459 -20.64 5.68 -0.59
CA TYR A 459 -19.50 6.43 -0.08
C TYR A 459 -19.68 6.71 1.41
N VAL A 460 -18.67 6.37 2.19
CA VAL A 460 -18.58 6.58 3.64
C VAL A 460 -17.40 7.49 3.91
N GLY A 461 -17.65 8.76 4.10
CA GLY A 461 -16.62 9.78 4.33
C GLY A 461 -17.18 10.94 5.16
N PHE A 462 -16.29 11.67 5.84
CA PHE A 462 -16.69 12.73 6.77
C PHE A 462 -17.41 13.91 6.12
N ASP A 463 -17.26 14.08 4.81
CA ASP A 463 -17.99 15.08 4.02
C ASP A 463 -19.49 14.79 3.87
N GLN A 464 -19.94 13.55 4.21
CA GLN A 464 -21.35 13.18 4.27
C GLN A 464 -22.04 13.62 5.57
N LEU A 465 -21.28 14.02 6.59
CA LEU A 465 -21.85 14.52 7.84
C LEU A 465 -22.59 15.85 7.60
N THR A 466 -23.82 15.92 8.09
CA THR A 466 -24.69 17.09 7.93
C THR A 466 -24.37 18.22 8.91
N ASP A 467 -23.83 17.88 10.09
CA ASP A 467 -23.38 18.84 11.10
C ASP A 467 -21.97 19.33 10.76
N ASP A 468 -21.82 20.64 10.53
CA ASP A 468 -20.56 21.27 10.15
C ASP A 468 -19.48 21.12 11.22
N ALA A 469 -19.84 21.25 12.51
CA ALA A 469 -18.89 21.15 13.61
C ALA A 469 -18.38 19.72 13.79
N GLU A 470 -19.25 18.74 13.60
CA GLU A 470 -18.88 17.34 13.65
C GLU A 470 -17.99 16.97 12.44
N ARG A 471 -18.34 17.44 11.26
CA ARG A 471 -17.53 17.27 10.05
C ARG A 471 -16.14 17.84 10.22
N GLU A 472 -16.01 19.10 10.66
CA GLU A 472 -14.72 19.74 10.93
C GLU A 472 -13.92 19.00 12.01
N ARG A 473 -14.58 18.48 13.04
CA ARG A 473 -13.94 17.67 14.09
C ARG A 473 -13.28 16.43 13.50
N PHE A 474 -14.01 15.63 12.73
CA PHE A 474 -13.47 14.39 12.16
C PHE A 474 -12.42 14.64 11.07
N GLN A 475 -12.63 15.63 10.21
CA GLN A 475 -11.63 16.06 9.23
C GLN A 475 -10.36 16.62 9.87
N GLY A 476 -10.47 17.17 11.09
CA GLY A 476 -9.38 17.69 11.89
C GLY A 476 -8.52 16.62 12.57
N ILE A 477 -8.95 15.36 12.64
CA ILE A 477 -8.19 14.29 13.28
C ILE A 477 -6.91 14.01 12.46
N PRO A 478 -5.71 14.09 13.07
CA PRO A 478 -4.46 13.95 12.33
C PRO A 478 -4.20 12.51 11.87
N THR A 479 -3.45 12.36 10.78
CA THR A 479 -2.94 11.06 10.33
C THR A 479 -1.79 10.63 11.23
N ARG A 480 -2.04 9.72 12.16
CA ARG A 480 -1.09 9.20 13.15
C ARG A 480 -1.34 7.73 13.45
N PHE A 481 -0.35 7.06 14.07
CA PHE A 481 -0.47 5.72 14.64
C PHE A 481 -0.75 5.72 16.14
N ARG A 482 -1.31 6.83 16.62
CA ARG A 482 -1.89 6.99 17.95
C ARG A 482 -2.97 8.05 17.93
N LEU A 483 -4.14 7.68 18.45
CA LEU A 483 -5.24 8.60 18.76
C LEU A 483 -5.69 8.38 20.22
N PRO A 484 -6.36 9.36 20.85
CA PRO A 484 -7.10 9.13 22.09
C PRO A 484 -8.18 8.06 21.90
N ASP A 485 -8.45 7.29 22.95
CA ASP A 485 -9.40 6.19 22.87
C ASP A 485 -10.81 6.67 22.47
N GLU A 486 -11.21 7.85 22.99
CA GLU A 486 -12.50 8.47 22.64
C GLU A 486 -12.60 8.86 21.16
N GLU A 487 -11.48 9.22 20.52
CA GLU A 487 -11.47 9.50 19.08
C GLU A 487 -11.57 8.22 18.26
N VAL A 488 -10.94 7.13 18.72
CA VAL A 488 -11.05 5.82 18.09
C VAL A 488 -12.49 5.32 18.14
N ASP A 489 -13.14 5.43 19.32
CA ASP A 489 -14.54 5.04 19.48
C ASP A 489 -15.48 5.88 18.62
N ALA A 490 -15.26 7.20 18.57
CA ALA A 490 -16.03 8.09 17.72
C ALA A 490 -15.89 7.76 16.23
N LEU A 491 -14.66 7.41 15.77
CA LEU A 491 -14.39 7.02 14.39
C LEU A 491 -15.05 5.68 14.02
N ARG A 492 -15.06 4.71 14.92
CA ARG A 492 -15.78 3.44 14.74
C ARG A 492 -17.28 3.69 14.61
N HIS A 493 -17.82 4.50 15.53
CA HIS A 493 -19.26 4.81 15.53
C HIS A 493 -19.70 5.57 14.27
N VAL A 494 -18.98 6.63 13.91
CA VAL A 494 -19.32 7.41 12.72
C VAL A 494 -19.21 6.61 11.43
N GLY A 495 -18.25 5.66 11.33
CA GLY A 495 -18.13 4.76 10.18
C GLY A 495 -19.35 3.87 10.01
N ALA A 496 -19.84 3.27 11.10
CA ALA A 496 -21.07 2.48 11.10
C ALA A 496 -22.29 3.34 10.78
N GLU A 497 -22.40 4.53 11.37
CA GLU A 497 -23.52 5.46 11.21
C GLU A 497 -23.62 5.98 9.77
N LEU A 498 -22.53 6.45 9.17
CA LEU A 498 -22.51 6.93 7.78
C LEU A 498 -22.92 5.84 6.79
N LEU A 499 -22.48 4.60 7.02
CA LEU A 499 -22.92 3.48 6.20
C LEU A 499 -24.44 3.25 6.36
N GLU A 500 -24.92 3.21 7.60
CA GLU A 500 -26.34 3.01 7.89
C GLU A 500 -27.24 4.11 7.32
N GLN A 501 -26.79 5.37 7.37
CA GLN A 501 -27.53 6.52 6.85
C GLN A 501 -27.53 6.61 5.32
N SER A 502 -26.67 5.86 4.63
CA SER A 502 -26.61 5.86 3.16
C SER A 502 -27.92 5.32 2.57
N PRO A 503 -28.63 6.11 1.74
CA PRO A 503 -29.85 5.65 1.07
C PRO A 503 -29.61 4.42 0.18
N CYS A 504 -28.45 4.34 -0.47
CA CYS A 504 -28.09 3.18 -1.30
C CYS A 504 -27.83 1.92 -0.47
N PHE A 505 -27.26 2.08 0.73
CA PHE A 505 -27.12 0.96 1.67
C PHE A 505 -28.48 0.48 2.18
N GLN A 506 -29.36 1.40 2.58
CA GLN A 506 -30.72 1.07 3.01
C GLN A 506 -31.53 0.39 1.91
N GLN A 507 -31.35 0.85 0.65
CA GLN A 507 -31.98 0.20 -0.50
C GLN A 507 -31.43 -1.22 -0.70
N LEU A 508 -30.12 -1.42 -0.58
CA LEU A 508 -29.47 -2.74 -0.73
C LEU A 508 -30.02 -3.76 0.28
N VAL A 509 -30.04 -3.40 1.58
CA VAL A 509 -30.51 -4.29 2.65
C VAL A 509 -32.04 -4.45 2.70
N GLY A 510 -32.79 -3.53 2.12
CA GLY A 510 -34.26 -3.57 2.06
C GLY A 510 -34.83 -4.17 0.77
N GLN A 511 -33.99 -4.47 -0.22
CA GLN A 511 -34.43 -4.96 -1.53
C GLN A 511 -34.59 -6.48 -1.52
N ARG A 512 -35.69 -6.95 -2.17
CA ARG A 512 -35.92 -8.37 -2.44
C ARG A 512 -35.20 -8.81 -3.71
N ASP A 513 -35.18 -10.12 -3.97
CA ASP A 513 -34.52 -10.75 -5.10
C ASP A 513 -34.82 -10.09 -6.45
N GLY A 514 -33.86 -10.16 -7.36
CA GLY A 514 -33.94 -9.71 -8.74
C GLY A 514 -33.21 -8.39 -9.00
N SER A 515 -32.76 -8.22 -10.25
CA SER A 515 -32.05 -7.04 -10.73
C SER A 515 -32.92 -6.19 -11.65
N THR A 516 -32.82 -4.87 -11.55
CA THR A 516 -33.57 -3.89 -12.38
C THR A 516 -32.66 -3.09 -13.31
N GLY A 517 -31.33 -3.31 -13.27
CA GLY A 517 -30.33 -2.61 -14.07
C GLY A 517 -30.14 -1.14 -13.67
N ARG A 518 -30.44 -0.78 -12.43
CA ARG A 518 -30.39 0.61 -11.93
C ARG A 518 -29.06 0.92 -11.26
N LEU A 519 -28.71 2.19 -11.29
CA LEU A 519 -27.59 2.73 -10.50
C LEU A 519 -28.15 3.50 -9.30
N CYS A 520 -27.75 3.07 -8.09
CA CYS A 520 -27.85 3.89 -6.88
C CYS A 520 -26.48 4.50 -6.58
N SER A 521 -26.40 5.83 -6.54
CA SER A 521 -25.15 6.54 -6.19
C SER A 521 -25.50 7.77 -5.37
N HIS A 522 -24.90 7.92 -4.21
CA HIS A 522 -25.01 9.07 -3.31
C HIS A 522 -23.65 9.47 -2.77
#